data_864340b8059bfc9a6db9d0722131cc29
#
_entry.id   864340b8059bfc9a6db9d0722131cc29
#
_cell.length_a   1.000
_cell.length_b   1.000
_cell.length_c   1.000
_cell.angle_alpha   90.00
_cell.angle_beta   90.00
_cell.angle_gamma   90.00
#
_symmetry.space_group_name_H-M   'P 1'
#
loop_
_entity.id
_entity.type
_entity.pdbx_description
1 polymer ?
#
loop_
_entity_poly.entity_id
_entity_poly.type
_entity_poly.pdbx_seq_one_letter_code
_entity_poly.pdbx_strand_id
1 'polypeptide(L)'
;MKEVRFFYVPDAATQTELPQEEATHALRVLRIQVGDELFLMDGKGVFYRAEVSLATNKRCIYEVKEVMPQQPAWRGHIHLAIAPTKMMDRIEWMAEKATEIGFDEISFLNCKFSERKVIRIDRIDKIVVSAVKQSHKAWKPVVNELQNFKDFITTPRNGRKFICHCYEEIEKKDFFAEISKSCPADDSAGAAQEGADDITVLVGPEGDFSIDEVRLALENGYESVSLGTSRLRTETAGLVAVNMCHLARAL
;
A
#
# COMPACT_ATOMS: atom_id res chain seq x y z
N MET A 1 -14.62 8.89 -26.07
CA MET A 1 -14.97 8.88 -24.64
C MET A 1 -13.99 9.82 -23.94
N LYS A 2 -14.43 10.88 -23.26
CA LYS A 2 -13.51 11.67 -22.42
C LYS A 2 -13.00 10.76 -21.31
N GLU A 3 -11.69 10.67 -21.14
CA GLU A 3 -11.06 9.91 -20.08
C GLU A 3 -11.50 10.45 -18.71
N VAL A 4 -12.03 9.60 -17.86
CA VAL A 4 -12.42 9.96 -16.48
C VAL A 4 -11.15 10.26 -15.69
N ARG A 5 -11.06 11.45 -15.10
CA ARG A 5 -9.86 11.88 -14.37
C ARG A 5 -10.19 12.11 -12.92
N PHE A 6 -9.45 11.43 -12.07
CA PHE A 6 -9.61 11.52 -10.62
C PHE A 6 -8.63 12.54 -10.02
N PHE A 7 -9.14 13.27 -9.04
CA PHE A 7 -8.39 14.20 -8.20
C PHE A 7 -8.39 13.69 -6.76
N TYR A 8 -7.23 13.70 -6.11
CA TYR A 8 -7.12 13.27 -4.74
C TYR A 8 -7.46 14.42 -3.79
N VAL A 9 -8.56 14.27 -3.05
CA VAL A 9 -9.09 15.26 -2.12
C VAL A 9 -9.48 14.54 -0.82
N PRO A 10 -8.58 14.43 0.19
CA PRO A 10 -8.80 13.63 1.40
C PRO A 10 -10.06 13.99 2.19
N ASP A 11 -10.51 15.25 2.09
CA ASP A 11 -11.67 15.78 2.80
C ASP A 11 -12.78 16.22 1.83
N ALA A 12 -12.93 15.50 0.69
CA ALA A 12 -13.90 15.82 -0.36
C ALA A 12 -15.34 15.95 0.14
N ALA A 13 -15.69 15.23 1.24
CA ALA A 13 -17.02 15.31 1.86
C ALA A 13 -17.34 16.69 2.44
N THR A 14 -16.33 17.48 2.83
CA THR A 14 -16.50 18.77 3.54
C THR A 14 -15.86 19.94 2.83
N GLN A 15 -14.88 19.71 1.97
CA GLN A 15 -14.22 20.74 1.18
C GLN A 15 -14.99 21.02 -0.13
N THR A 16 -14.88 22.23 -0.59
CA THR A 16 -15.47 22.67 -1.87
C THR A 16 -14.42 23.20 -2.85
N GLU A 17 -13.14 23.12 -2.50
CA GLU A 17 -12.01 23.61 -3.31
C GLU A 17 -10.96 22.51 -3.47
N LEU A 18 -10.43 22.35 -4.69
CA LEU A 18 -9.33 21.40 -4.92
C LEU A 18 -8.07 21.84 -4.17
N PRO A 19 -7.31 20.90 -3.59
CA PRO A 19 -5.97 21.17 -3.07
C PRO A 19 -5.10 21.85 -4.11
N GLN A 20 -4.16 22.70 -3.68
CA GLN A 20 -3.37 23.57 -4.56
C GLN A 20 -2.66 22.80 -5.70
N GLU A 21 -2.10 21.62 -5.42
CA GLU A 21 -1.43 20.80 -6.44
C GLU A 21 -2.45 20.28 -7.47
N GLU A 22 -3.61 19.78 -7.01
CA GLU A 22 -4.70 19.30 -7.87
C GLU A 22 -5.34 20.44 -8.68
N ALA A 23 -5.57 21.60 -8.06
CA ALA A 23 -6.07 22.78 -8.77
C ALA A 23 -5.11 23.24 -9.87
N THR A 24 -3.81 23.23 -9.60
CA THR A 24 -2.80 23.58 -10.61
C THR A 24 -2.83 22.63 -11.80
N HIS A 25 -2.94 21.33 -11.53
CA HIS A 25 -3.06 20.30 -12.56
C HIS A 25 -4.36 20.47 -13.37
N ALA A 26 -5.50 20.63 -12.69
CA ALA A 26 -6.81 20.80 -13.31
C ALA A 26 -6.84 22.00 -14.25
N LEU A 27 -6.37 23.17 -13.79
CA LEU A 27 -6.49 24.43 -14.51
C LEU A 27 -5.44 24.60 -15.62
N ARG A 28 -4.17 24.27 -15.35
CA ARG A 28 -3.06 24.53 -16.28
C ARG A 28 -2.83 23.42 -17.29
N VAL A 29 -2.95 22.16 -16.85
CA VAL A 29 -2.70 20.99 -17.70
C VAL A 29 -3.97 20.56 -18.41
N LEU A 30 -5.05 20.37 -17.64
CA LEU A 30 -6.32 19.84 -18.17
C LEU A 30 -7.22 20.92 -18.71
N ARG A 31 -6.98 22.19 -18.37
CA ARG A 31 -7.75 23.36 -18.81
C ARG A 31 -9.24 23.24 -18.50
N ILE A 32 -9.55 22.74 -17.30
CA ILE A 32 -10.91 22.56 -16.81
C ILE A 32 -11.59 23.93 -16.67
N GLN A 33 -12.87 24.00 -17.02
CA GLN A 33 -13.70 25.19 -17.00
C GLN A 33 -14.89 25.04 -16.08
N VAL A 34 -15.58 26.15 -15.79
CA VAL A 34 -16.85 26.13 -15.06
C VAL A 34 -17.87 25.28 -15.82
N GLY A 35 -18.57 24.41 -15.11
CA GLY A 35 -19.52 23.44 -15.65
C GLY A 35 -18.90 22.08 -16.04
N ASP A 36 -17.56 21.97 -16.03
CA ASP A 36 -16.92 20.66 -16.27
C ASP A 36 -17.11 19.71 -15.08
N GLU A 37 -17.25 18.43 -15.40
CA GLU A 37 -17.38 17.36 -14.41
C GLU A 37 -16.00 16.95 -13.90
N LEU A 38 -15.92 16.72 -12.57
CA LEU A 38 -14.77 16.19 -11.85
C LEU A 38 -15.11 14.89 -11.15
N PHE A 39 -14.13 13.99 -11.08
CA PHE A 39 -14.20 12.84 -10.19
C PHE A 39 -13.16 13.00 -9.07
N LEU A 40 -13.62 12.96 -7.83
CA LEU A 40 -12.75 13.10 -6.66
C LEU A 40 -12.66 11.75 -5.94
N MET A 41 -11.53 11.53 -5.27
CA MET A 41 -11.33 10.39 -4.38
C MET A 41 -10.76 10.88 -3.04
N ASP A 42 -11.31 10.37 -1.95
CA ASP A 42 -10.83 10.74 -0.61
C ASP A 42 -9.70 9.83 -0.09
N GLY A 43 -9.46 8.71 -0.76
CA GLY A 43 -8.50 7.70 -0.32
C GLY A 43 -8.97 6.88 0.88
N LYS A 44 -10.24 7.00 1.27
CA LYS A 44 -10.87 6.35 2.41
C LYS A 44 -12.05 5.46 2.00
N GLY A 45 -12.19 5.22 0.69
CA GLY A 45 -13.21 4.34 0.13
C GLY A 45 -14.37 5.02 -0.55
N VAL A 46 -14.30 6.33 -0.80
CA VAL A 46 -15.40 7.05 -1.47
C VAL A 46 -14.90 7.81 -2.68
N PHE A 47 -15.64 7.67 -3.78
CA PHE A 47 -15.54 8.57 -4.92
C PHE A 47 -16.65 9.60 -4.87
N TYR A 48 -16.40 10.76 -5.48
CA TYR A 48 -17.37 11.83 -5.59
C TYR A 48 -17.42 12.33 -7.02
N ARG A 49 -18.62 12.45 -7.58
CA ARG A 49 -18.84 13.17 -8.81
C ARG A 49 -19.20 14.61 -8.46
N ALA A 50 -18.46 15.54 -9.01
CA ALA A 50 -18.59 16.96 -8.74
C ALA A 50 -18.62 17.78 -10.03
N GLU A 51 -19.08 19.01 -9.96
CA GLU A 51 -19.10 19.98 -11.06
C GLU A 51 -18.36 21.24 -10.65
N VAL A 52 -17.55 21.77 -11.55
CA VAL A 52 -16.78 23.00 -11.30
C VAL A 52 -17.72 24.20 -11.27
N SER A 53 -17.78 24.90 -10.14
CA SER A 53 -18.56 26.11 -9.94
C SER A 53 -17.73 27.40 -10.16
N LEU A 54 -16.41 27.35 -9.95
CA LEU A 54 -15.48 28.46 -10.19
C LEU A 54 -14.11 27.94 -10.64
N ALA A 55 -13.60 28.48 -11.73
CA ALA A 55 -12.24 28.20 -12.22
C ALA A 55 -11.51 29.55 -12.43
N THR A 56 -10.44 29.79 -11.67
CA THR A 56 -9.56 30.95 -11.78
C THR A 56 -8.12 30.47 -12.01
N ASN A 57 -7.17 31.41 -12.18
CA ASN A 57 -5.76 31.08 -12.40
C ASN A 57 -5.12 30.24 -11.22
N LYS A 58 -5.76 30.21 -10.04
CA LYS A 58 -5.20 29.60 -8.83
C LYS A 58 -6.18 28.70 -8.08
N ARG A 59 -7.48 28.87 -8.27
CA ARG A 59 -8.52 28.19 -7.48
C ARG A 59 -9.48 27.48 -8.41
N CYS A 60 -9.80 26.24 -8.03
CA CYS A 60 -10.84 25.44 -8.64
C CYS A 60 -11.83 25.04 -7.54
N ILE A 61 -13.03 25.66 -7.56
CA ILE A 61 -14.11 25.39 -6.62
C ILE A 61 -15.10 24.47 -7.32
N TYR A 62 -15.61 23.50 -6.58
CA TYR A 62 -16.54 22.50 -7.08
C TYR A 62 -17.74 22.32 -6.15
N GLU A 63 -18.78 21.74 -6.68
CA GLU A 63 -19.97 21.30 -5.94
C GLU A 63 -20.11 19.77 -6.12
N VAL A 64 -20.18 19.02 -5.01
CA VAL A 64 -20.44 17.60 -5.06
C VAL A 64 -21.88 17.33 -5.49
N LYS A 65 -22.06 16.55 -6.54
CA LYS A 65 -23.36 16.16 -7.09
C LYS A 65 -23.76 14.74 -6.67
N GLU A 66 -22.78 13.87 -6.44
CA GLU A 66 -23.04 12.48 -6.07
C GLU A 66 -21.91 11.93 -5.22
N VAL A 67 -22.26 11.13 -4.21
CA VAL A 67 -21.34 10.40 -3.34
C VAL A 67 -21.43 8.93 -3.68
N MET A 68 -20.28 8.32 -3.98
CA MET A 68 -20.21 6.94 -4.49
C MET A 68 -19.30 6.07 -3.59
N PRO A 69 -19.80 5.52 -2.47
CA PRO A 69 -19.04 4.62 -1.63
C PRO A 69 -18.63 3.36 -2.42
N GLN A 70 -17.40 2.92 -2.22
CA GLN A 70 -16.84 1.76 -2.89
C GLN A 70 -16.78 0.56 -1.94
N GLN A 71 -16.73 -0.64 -2.49
CA GLN A 71 -16.46 -1.85 -1.73
C GLN A 71 -14.97 -2.20 -1.82
N PRO A 72 -14.36 -2.75 -0.75
CA PRO A 72 -12.99 -3.27 -0.82
C PRO A 72 -12.85 -4.33 -1.93
N ALA A 73 -11.73 -4.32 -2.63
CA ALA A 73 -11.46 -5.28 -3.70
C ALA A 73 -10.78 -6.57 -3.20
N TRP A 74 -10.37 -6.60 -1.93
CA TRP A 74 -9.77 -7.77 -1.26
C TRP A 74 -10.19 -7.81 0.21
N ARG A 75 -10.00 -8.98 0.83
CA ARG A 75 -10.29 -9.22 2.25
C ARG A 75 -9.06 -8.97 3.11
N GLY A 76 -9.28 -8.56 4.36
CA GLY A 76 -8.25 -8.31 5.35
C GLY A 76 -7.39 -7.10 5.03
N HIS A 77 -6.23 -7.00 5.67
CA HIS A 77 -5.27 -5.91 5.56
C HIS A 77 -3.92 -6.43 5.08
N ILE A 78 -3.43 -5.95 3.94
CA ILE A 78 -2.14 -6.33 3.35
C ILE A 78 -1.10 -5.29 3.73
N HIS A 79 -0.16 -5.67 4.59
CA HIS A 79 0.93 -4.83 5.08
C HIS A 79 2.28 -5.32 4.57
N LEU A 80 2.93 -4.53 3.73
CA LEU A 80 4.31 -4.75 3.31
C LEU A 80 5.28 -3.99 4.22
N ALA A 81 6.18 -4.68 4.91
CA ALA A 81 7.27 -4.08 5.64
C ALA A 81 8.61 -4.38 4.93
N ILE A 82 9.28 -3.37 4.41
CA ILE A 82 10.41 -3.54 3.51
C ILE A 82 11.59 -2.66 3.88
N ALA A 83 12.81 -3.20 3.84
CA ALA A 83 14.00 -2.39 3.96
C ALA A 83 14.22 -1.59 2.65
N PRO A 84 14.41 -0.26 2.71
CA PRO A 84 14.64 0.53 1.50
C PRO A 84 15.99 0.16 0.87
N THR A 85 15.98 0.03 -0.46
CA THR A 85 17.20 -0.25 -1.23
C THR A 85 18.14 0.97 -1.26
N LYS A 86 19.41 0.74 -1.57
CA LYS A 86 20.39 1.81 -1.78
C LYS A 86 19.90 2.81 -2.84
N MET A 87 19.30 2.33 -3.91
CA MET A 87 18.75 3.14 -5.00
C MET A 87 17.26 3.39 -4.76
N MET A 88 16.92 4.62 -4.37
CA MET A 88 15.54 4.99 -4.04
C MET A 88 14.55 4.88 -5.19
N ASP A 89 14.97 5.12 -6.41
CA ASP A 89 14.16 4.98 -7.62
C ASP A 89 13.53 3.58 -7.76
N ARG A 90 14.20 2.54 -7.25
CA ARG A 90 13.65 1.18 -7.23
C ARG A 90 12.53 1.02 -6.22
N ILE A 91 12.69 1.62 -5.02
CA ILE A 91 11.62 1.62 -4.00
C ILE A 91 10.44 2.48 -4.46
N GLU A 92 10.71 3.61 -5.11
CA GLU A 92 9.70 4.47 -5.70
C GLU A 92 8.89 3.72 -6.77
N TRP A 93 9.58 3.03 -7.69
CA TRP A 93 8.95 2.18 -8.70
C TRP A 93 8.15 1.03 -8.06
N MET A 94 8.70 0.37 -7.05
CA MET A 94 8.01 -0.71 -6.35
C MET A 94 6.74 -0.20 -5.66
N ALA A 95 6.81 0.94 -4.96
CA ALA A 95 5.66 1.54 -4.29
C ALA A 95 4.56 1.93 -5.29
N GLU A 96 4.93 2.48 -6.46
CA GLU A 96 4.00 2.75 -7.56
C GLU A 96 3.29 1.47 -8.01
N LYS A 97 4.04 0.43 -8.37
CA LYS A 97 3.47 -0.81 -8.93
C LYS A 97 2.72 -1.65 -7.89
N ALA A 98 3.18 -1.66 -6.64
CA ALA A 98 2.45 -2.29 -5.55
C ALA A 98 1.10 -1.59 -5.31
N THR A 99 1.05 -0.25 -5.41
CA THR A 99 -0.20 0.51 -5.32
C THR A 99 -1.15 0.18 -6.48
N GLU A 100 -0.66 0.04 -7.70
CA GLU A 100 -1.46 -0.37 -8.85
C GLU A 100 -2.06 -1.78 -8.66
N ILE A 101 -1.31 -2.72 -8.07
CA ILE A 101 -1.80 -4.07 -7.72
C ILE A 101 -2.85 -3.96 -6.61
N GLY A 102 -2.49 -3.41 -5.47
CA GLY A 102 -3.36 -3.20 -4.31
C GLY A 102 -2.79 -3.81 -3.03
N PHE A 103 -2.65 -2.96 -2.03
CA PHE A 103 -2.28 -3.27 -0.65
C PHE A 103 -2.74 -2.11 0.25
N ASP A 104 -2.66 -2.27 1.56
CA ASP A 104 -3.23 -1.30 2.50
C ASP A 104 -2.16 -0.46 3.20
N GLU A 105 -0.97 -1.03 3.45
CA GLU A 105 0.03 -0.37 4.28
C GLU A 105 1.46 -0.74 3.85
N ILE A 106 2.36 0.25 3.86
CA ILE A 106 3.79 0.04 3.69
C ILE A 106 4.56 0.66 4.84
N SER A 107 5.45 -0.12 5.46
CA SER A 107 6.42 0.34 6.46
C SER A 107 7.84 0.12 5.99
N PHE A 108 8.73 1.06 6.33
CA PHE A 108 10.15 0.93 5.99
C PHE A 108 10.96 0.49 7.20
N LEU A 109 11.88 -0.47 6.97
CA LEU A 109 12.65 -1.12 8.02
C LEU A 109 14.14 -0.73 7.96
N ASN A 110 14.68 -0.27 9.08
CA ASN A 110 16.12 -0.14 9.27
C ASN A 110 16.67 -1.44 9.86
N CYS A 111 17.20 -2.31 8.98
CA CYS A 111 17.80 -3.60 9.33
C CYS A 111 19.31 -3.49 9.52
N LYS A 112 19.95 -4.51 10.09
CA LYS A 112 21.40 -4.57 10.35
C LYS A 112 22.24 -4.30 9.09
N PHE A 113 21.81 -4.85 7.96
CA PHE A 113 22.53 -4.73 6.68
C PHE A 113 21.91 -3.69 5.73
N SER A 114 21.04 -2.81 6.23
CA SER A 114 20.50 -1.71 5.45
C SER A 114 21.61 -0.71 5.12
N GLU A 115 21.90 -0.50 3.83
CA GLU A 115 22.79 0.58 3.38
C GLU A 115 22.10 1.95 3.48
N ARG A 116 20.80 2.01 3.28
CA ARG A 116 20.01 3.23 3.35
C ARG A 116 19.31 3.34 4.70
N LYS A 117 19.59 4.47 5.39
CA LYS A 117 19.06 4.77 6.73
C LYS A 117 18.16 6.01 6.78
N VAL A 118 17.82 6.56 5.64
CA VAL A 118 16.93 7.71 5.50
C VAL A 118 16.06 7.53 4.27
N ILE A 119 14.77 7.76 4.42
CA ILE A 119 13.80 7.73 3.33
C ILE A 119 12.96 9.01 3.36
N ARG A 120 12.60 9.50 2.19
CA ARG A 120 11.71 10.66 2.04
C ARG A 120 10.28 10.19 1.86
N ILE A 121 9.59 10.05 2.98
CA ILE A 121 8.20 9.55 3.03
C ILE A 121 7.27 10.44 2.22
N ASP A 122 7.43 11.76 2.29
CA ASP A 122 6.68 12.74 1.50
C ASP A 122 6.73 12.46 -0.01
N ARG A 123 7.87 11.96 -0.50
CA ARG A 123 8.05 11.61 -1.91
C ARG A 123 7.37 10.27 -2.25
N ILE A 124 7.48 9.28 -1.39
CA ILE A 124 6.79 8.00 -1.58
C ILE A 124 5.27 8.21 -1.53
N ASP A 125 4.78 9.00 -0.60
CA ASP A 125 3.35 9.29 -0.47
C ASP A 125 2.79 9.96 -1.73
N LYS A 126 3.51 10.90 -2.33
CA LYS A 126 3.12 11.51 -3.62
C LYS A 126 3.08 10.51 -4.77
N ILE A 127 4.00 9.54 -4.80
CA ILE A 127 3.99 8.46 -5.80
C ILE A 127 2.77 7.57 -5.59
N VAL A 128 2.48 7.19 -4.35
CA VAL A 128 1.29 6.41 -3.99
C VAL A 128 0.01 7.14 -4.40
N VAL A 129 -0.12 8.43 -4.09
CA VAL A 129 -1.26 9.26 -4.54
C VAL A 129 -1.40 9.26 -6.06
N SER A 130 -0.30 9.42 -6.79
CA SER A 130 -0.32 9.39 -8.26
C SER A 130 -0.78 8.02 -8.79
N ALA A 131 -0.28 6.93 -8.20
CA ALA A 131 -0.66 5.56 -8.58
C ALA A 131 -2.11 5.24 -8.24
N VAL A 132 -2.62 5.70 -7.08
CA VAL A 132 -4.04 5.58 -6.67
C VAL A 132 -4.95 6.26 -7.71
N LYS A 133 -4.62 7.49 -8.13
CA LYS A 133 -5.38 8.22 -9.15
C LYS A 133 -5.39 7.48 -10.49
N GLN A 134 -4.22 7.03 -10.93
CA GLN A 134 -4.06 6.34 -12.21
C GLN A 134 -4.78 4.98 -12.24
N SER A 135 -4.74 4.22 -11.15
CA SER A 135 -5.35 2.91 -11.02
C SER A 135 -6.80 2.95 -10.53
N HIS A 136 -7.38 4.12 -10.33
CA HIS A 136 -8.76 4.36 -9.88
C HIS A 136 -9.11 3.59 -8.60
N LYS A 137 -8.21 3.59 -7.61
CA LYS A 137 -8.45 2.95 -6.32
C LYS A 137 -9.10 3.91 -5.33
N ALA A 138 -10.12 3.45 -4.63
CA ALA A 138 -10.82 4.29 -3.66
C ALA A 138 -10.06 4.41 -2.33
N TRP A 139 -9.18 3.45 -2.02
CA TRP A 139 -8.35 3.46 -0.82
C TRP A 139 -6.91 3.81 -1.16
N LYS A 140 -6.35 4.74 -0.41
CA LYS A 140 -4.93 5.10 -0.50
C LYS A 140 -4.16 4.31 0.55
N PRO A 141 -3.12 3.56 0.18
CA PRO A 141 -2.25 2.88 1.15
C PRO A 141 -1.64 3.86 2.15
N VAL A 142 -1.53 3.41 3.40
CA VAL A 142 -0.80 4.13 4.45
C VAL A 142 0.70 3.97 4.20
N VAL A 143 1.43 5.09 4.25
CA VAL A 143 2.90 5.11 4.08
C VAL A 143 3.53 5.51 5.41
N ASN A 144 4.20 4.58 6.07
CA ASN A 144 4.80 4.78 7.38
C ASN A 144 6.26 5.22 7.28
N GLU A 145 6.74 5.84 8.36
CA GLU A 145 8.14 6.24 8.53
C GLU A 145 9.08 5.03 8.61
N LEU A 146 10.38 5.32 8.42
CA LEU A 146 11.45 4.35 8.66
C LEU A 146 11.58 4.08 10.16
N GLN A 147 11.46 2.82 10.57
CA GLN A 147 11.60 2.41 11.95
C GLN A 147 12.61 1.27 12.11
N ASN A 148 13.13 1.08 13.32
CA ASN A 148 14.05 -0.01 13.60
C ASN A 148 13.35 -1.36 13.47
N PHE A 149 14.05 -2.35 12.91
CA PHE A 149 13.53 -3.70 12.74
C PHE A 149 12.99 -4.29 14.05
N LYS A 150 13.74 -4.17 15.15
CA LYS A 150 13.33 -4.68 16.46
C LYS A 150 12.02 -4.05 16.94
N ASP A 151 11.89 -2.74 16.84
CA ASP A 151 10.68 -2.02 17.29
C ASP A 151 9.47 -2.44 16.46
N PHE A 152 9.65 -2.63 15.14
CA PHE A 152 8.61 -3.14 14.26
C PHE A 152 8.15 -4.55 14.66
N ILE A 153 9.09 -5.48 14.87
CA ILE A 153 8.82 -6.89 15.15
C ILE A 153 8.10 -7.09 16.49
N THR A 154 8.45 -6.32 17.51
CA THR A 154 7.86 -6.44 18.85
C THR A 154 6.49 -5.76 18.98
N THR A 155 6.09 -4.93 18.01
CA THR A 155 4.77 -4.32 18.00
C THR A 155 3.70 -5.36 17.63
N PRO A 156 2.68 -5.59 18.49
CA PRO A 156 1.60 -6.53 18.19
C PRO A 156 0.88 -6.19 16.88
N ARG A 157 0.55 -7.22 16.08
CA ARG A 157 -0.23 -7.11 14.83
C ARG A 157 -1.19 -8.27 14.73
N ASN A 158 -2.35 -7.98 14.15
CA ASN A 158 -3.36 -8.99 13.83
C ASN A 158 -2.92 -9.85 12.63
N GLY A 159 -3.59 -10.97 12.46
CA GLY A 159 -3.41 -11.84 11.32
C GLY A 159 -2.09 -12.60 11.28
N ARG A 160 -1.75 -13.08 10.10
CA ARG A 160 -0.54 -13.87 9.87
C ARG A 160 0.64 -12.99 9.51
N LYS A 161 1.80 -13.35 10.03
CA LYS A 161 3.05 -12.58 9.88
C LYS A 161 4.13 -13.44 9.24
N PHE A 162 4.79 -12.91 8.22
CA PHE A 162 5.75 -13.66 7.41
C PHE A 162 7.06 -12.89 7.24
N ILE A 163 8.18 -13.64 7.14
CA ILE A 163 9.51 -13.10 6.84
C ILE A 163 10.12 -13.85 5.67
N CYS A 164 10.52 -13.09 4.64
CA CYS A 164 11.21 -13.60 3.45
C CYS A 164 12.72 -13.45 3.63
N HIS A 165 13.48 -14.55 3.54
CA HIS A 165 14.95 -14.54 3.66
C HIS A 165 15.58 -15.64 2.80
N CYS A 166 16.92 -15.59 2.61
CA CYS A 166 17.67 -16.54 1.77
C CYS A 166 18.41 -17.63 2.54
N TYR A 167 18.39 -17.64 3.88
CA TYR A 167 19.12 -18.67 4.68
C TYR A 167 18.62 -20.06 4.38
N GLU A 168 19.51 -20.98 3.98
CA GLU A 168 19.18 -22.35 3.64
C GLU A 168 18.97 -23.25 4.89
N GLU A 169 19.66 -22.93 5.98
CA GLU A 169 19.57 -23.63 7.26
C GLU A 169 18.26 -23.42 8.02
N ILE A 170 17.43 -22.46 7.61
CA ILE A 170 16.09 -22.24 8.17
C ILE A 170 15.06 -22.72 7.18
N GLU A 171 14.22 -23.66 7.60
CA GLU A 171 13.13 -24.17 6.78
C GLU A 171 12.17 -23.05 6.38
N LYS A 172 11.84 -22.99 5.10
CA LYS A 172 10.93 -22.00 4.51
C LYS A 172 9.73 -22.71 3.92
N LYS A 173 8.55 -22.22 4.26
CA LYS A 173 7.30 -22.63 3.60
C LYS A 173 7.11 -21.86 2.29
N ASP A 174 6.33 -22.42 1.37
CA ASP A 174 5.90 -21.67 0.19
C ASP A 174 4.91 -20.57 0.59
N PHE A 175 5.24 -19.32 0.29
CA PHE A 175 4.44 -18.18 0.74
C PHE A 175 3.03 -18.21 0.19
N PHE A 176 2.88 -18.45 -1.13
CA PHE A 176 1.55 -18.45 -1.75
C PHE A 176 0.68 -19.60 -1.24
N ALA A 177 1.27 -20.78 -1.05
CA ALA A 177 0.55 -21.91 -0.48
C ALA A 177 0.09 -21.63 0.96
N GLU A 178 0.92 -20.93 1.76
CA GLU A 178 0.55 -20.60 3.15
C GLU A 178 -0.59 -19.59 3.21
N ILE A 179 -0.53 -18.49 2.44
CA ILE A 179 -1.56 -17.44 2.48
C ILE A 179 -2.86 -17.85 1.77
N SER A 180 -2.80 -18.85 0.89
CA SER A 180 -3.98 -19.40 0.22
C SER A 180 -4.75 -20.41 1.08
N LYS A 181 -4.18 -20.87 2.19
CA LYS A 181 -4.92 -21.67 3.16
C LYS A 181 -6.02 -20.80 3.75
N SER A 182 -7.27 -21.21 3.59
CA SER A 182 -8.38 -20.58 4.31
C SER A 182 -8.03 -20.59 5.80
N CYS A 183 -8.16 -19.47 6.49
CA CYS A 183 -8.31 -19.53 7.94
C CYS A 183 -9.47 -20.52 8.20
N PRO A 184 -9.29 -21.56 9.02
CA PRO A 184 -10.41 -22.40 9.36
C PRO A 184 -11.48 -21.47 9.93
N ALA A 185 -12.57 -21.28 9.16
CA ALA A 185 -13.77 -20.73 9.73
C ALA A 185 -14.13 -21.72 10.84
N ASP A 186 -13.96 -21.30 12.08
CA ASP A 186 -14.49 -22.03 13.21
C ASP A 186 -16.02 -21.91 13.06
N ASP A 187 -16.64 -22.90 12.43
CA ASP A 187 -18.09 -22.97 12.21
C ASP A 187 -18.90 -22.88 13.52
N SER A 188 -18.19 -22.85 14.66
CA SER A 188 -18.76 -22.75 16.01
C SER A 188 -18.81 -21.33 16.59
N ALA A 189 -18.14 -20.33 15.96
CA ALA A 189 -18.16 -18.95 16.43
C ALA A 189 -18.72 -18.04 15.34
N GLY A 190 -19.97 -17.67 15.44
CA GLY A 190 -20.73 -16.85 14.50
C GLY A 190 -20.26 -15.38 14.35
N ALA A 191 -18.97 -15.09 14.46
CA ALA A 191 -18.34 -13.85 14.07
C ALA A 191 -16.93 -14.17 13.56
N ALA A 192 -16.62 -13.84 12.30
CA ALA A 192 -15.25 -13.85 11.80
C ALA A 192 -14.39 -12.99 12.73
N GLN A 193 -13.30 -13.58 13.26
CA GLN A 193 -12.40 -12.86 14.16
C GLN A 193 -11.81 -11.67 13.40
N GLU A 194 -12.01 -10.46 13.90
CA GLU A 194 -11.51 -9.24 13.28
C GLU A 194 -9.99 -9.35 13.04
N GLY A 195 -9.54 -9.11 11.79
CA GLY A 195 -8.14 -9.22 11.40
C GLY A 195 -7.65 -10.64 11.08
N ALA A 196 -8.51 -11.66 11.03
CA ALA A 196 -8.08 -13.03 10.70
C ALA A 196 -7.46 -13.17 9.30
N ASP A 197 -7.92 -12.35 8.35
CA ASP A 197 -7.43 -12.30 6.97
C ASP A 197 -6.22 -11.36 6.78
N ASP A 198 -5.77 -10.65 7.82
CA ASP A 198 -4.66 -9.72 7.74
C ASP A 198 -3.34 -10.44 7.48
N ILE A 199 -2.49 -9.83 6.66
CA ILE A 199 -1.17 -10.35 6.31
C ILE A 199 -0.13 -9.24 6.49
N THR A 200 0.91 -9.52 7.28
CA THR A 200 2.13 -8.70 7.32
C THR A 200 3.28 -9.49 6.72
N VAL A 201 3.96 -8.96 5.71
CA VAL A 201 5.10 -9.62 5.06
C VAL A 201 6.35 -8.73 5.13
N LEU A 202 7.47 -9.33 5.57
CA LEU A 202 8.76 -8.67 5.69
C LEU A 202 9.68 -9.01 4.53
N VAL A 203 10.31 -7.98 3.96
CA VAL A 203 11.32 -8.11 2.89
C VAL A 203 12.59 -7.36 3.31
N GLY A 204 13.72 -8.06 3.30
CA GLY A 204 15.02 -7.54 3.75
C GLY A 204 15.71 -6.60 2.74
N PRO A 205 16.81 -5.95 3.16
CA PRO A 205 17.67 -5.17 2.29
C PRO A 205 18.42 -6.06 1.27
N GLU A 206 19.25 -5.47 0.40
CA GLU A 206 20.06 -6.20 -0.58
C GLU A 206 21.00 -7.23 0.09
N GLY A 207 21.44 -6.96 1.33
CA GLY A 207 22.26 -7.85 2.14
C GLY A 207 21.50 -8.90 2.93
N ASP A 208 20.18 -9.01 2.72
CA ASP A 208 19.26 -9.82 3.50
C ASP A 208 19.08 -9.33 4.96
N PHE A 209 18.20 -9.95 5.71
CA PHE A 209 18.16 -9.83 7.18
C PHE A 209 19.39 -10.53 7.77
N SER A 210 19.86 -10.10 8.92
CA SER A 210 20.81 -10.90 9.69
C SER A 210 20.13 -12.12 10.29
N ILE A 211 20.91 -13.16 10.56
CA ILE A 211 20.37 -14.38 11.19
C ILE A 211 19.69 -14.11 12.53
N ASP A 212 20.20 -13.14 13.30
CA ASP A 212 19.62 -12.71 14.56
C ASP A 212 18.27 -12.02 14.38
N GLU A 213 18.11 -11.22 13.30
CA GLU A 213 16.84 -10.59 12.94
C GLU A 213 15.80 -11.62 12.53
N VAL A 214 16.22 -12.64 11.74
CA VAL A 214 15.32 -13.73 11.37
C VAL A 214 14.86 -14.51 12.60
N ARG A 215 15.78 -14.87 13.51
CA ARG A 215 15.43 -15.56 14.76
C ARG A 215 14.49 -14.74 15.61
N LEU A 216 14.77 -13.44 15.79
CA LEU A 216 13.88 -12.52 16.52
C LEU A 216 12.49 -12.47 15.92
N ALA A 217 12.36 -12.46 14.59
CA ALA A 217 11.06 -12.49 13.92
C ALA A 217 10.31 -13.79 14.23
N LEU A 218 10.98 -14.94 14.13
CA LEU A 218 10.39 -16.25 14.46
C LEU A 218 9.91 -16.31 15.91
N GLU A 219 10.71 -15.81 16.87
CA GLU A 219 10.35 -15.72 18.28
C GLU A 219 9.12 -14.84 18.53
N ASN A 220 8.86 -13.88 17.64
CA ASN A 220 7.69 -13.01 17.69
C ASN A 220 6.53 -13.47 16.79
N GLY A 221 6.56 -14.74 16.37
CA GLY A 221 5.47 -15.40 15.66
C GLY A 221 5.39 -15.08 14.17
N TYR A 222 6.49 -14.64 13.55
CA TYR A 222 6.58 -14.58 12.09
C TYR A 222 6.93 -15.96 11.54
N GLU A 223 6.36 -16.30 10.40
CA GLU A 223 6.64 -17.56 9.71
C GLU A 223 7.69 -17.33 8.61
N SER A 224 8.68 -18.22 8.56
CA SER A 224 9.70 -18.22 7.52
C SER A 224 9.13 -18.70 6.19
N VAL A 225 9.26 -17.88 5.13
CA VAL A 225 8.68 -18.19 3.82
C VAL A 225 9.61 -17.89 2.65
N SER A 226 9.33 -18.58 1.54
CA SER A 226 9.98 -18.37 0.24
C SER A 226 8.97 -17.83 -0.78
N LEU A 227 9.39 -16.88 -1.58
CA LEU A 227 8.63 -16.34 -2.72
C LEU A 227 8.84 -17.13 -4.02
N GLY A 228 9.45 -18.31 -3.93
CA GLY A 228 9.78 -19.18 -5.07
C GLY A 228 11.27 -19.52 -5.12
N THR A 229 11.69 -20.20 -6.19
CA THR A 229 13.06 -20.74 -6.33
C THR A 229 14.10 -19.74 -6.81
N SER A 230 13.66 -18.61 -7.37
CA SER A 230 14.56 -17.59 -7.90
C SER A 230 14.98 -16.59 -6.83
N ARG A 231 16.26 -16.19 -6.87
CA ARG A 231 16.72 -15.07 -6.03
C ARG A 231 16.20 -13.76 -6.60
N LEU A 232 15.32 -13.10 -5.88
CA LEU A 232 14.74 -11.82 -6.25
C LEU A 232 15.57 -10.65 -5.66
N ARG A 233 15.55 -9.51 -6.33
CA ARG A 233 15.98 -8.24 -5.72
C ARG A 233 14.94 -7.78 -4.72
N THR A 234 15.33 -6.96 -3.74
CA THR A 234 14.46 -6.46 -2.68
C THR A 234 13.16 -5.84 -3.23
N GLU A 235 13.26 -4.93 -4.19
CA GLU A 235 12.09 -4.29 -4.82
C GLU A 235 11.19 -5.29 -5.55
N THR A 236 11.80 -6.29 -6.19
CA THR A 236 11.03 -7.36 -6.87
C THR A 236 10.36 -8.28 -5.85
N ALA A 237 11.06 -8.63 -4.77
CA ALA A 237 10.50 -9.45 -3.70
C ALA A 237 9.29 -8.75 -3.04
N GLY A 238 9.39 -7.44 -2.77
CA GLY A 238 8.27 -6.64 -2.25
C GLY A 238 7.07 -6.66 -3.18
N LEU A 239 7.29 -6.45 -4.49
CA LEU A 239 6.21 -6.47 -5.49
C LEU A 239 5.56 -7.85 -5.62
N VAL A 240 6.37 -8.92 -5.67
CA VAL A 240 5.88 -10.31 -5.74
C VAL A 240 5.09 -10.67 -4.49
N ALA A 241 5.57 -10.30 -3.30
CA ALA A 241 4.87 -10.55 -2.04
C ALA A 241 3.49 -9.87 -2.02
N VAL A 242 3.42 -8.58 -2.40
CA VAL A 242 2.13 -7.85 -2.51
C VAL A 242 1.20 -8.53 -3.50
N ASN A 243 1.71 -8.91 -4.68
CA ASN A 243 0.88 -9.56 -5.70
C ASN A 243 0.33 -10.92 -5.24
N MET A 244 1.14 -11.73 -4.54
CA MET A 244 0.69 -12.99 -3.96
C MET A 244 -0.40 -12.77 -2.91
N CYS A 245 -0.21 -11.79 -2.00
CA CYS A 245 -1.22 -11.43 -1.00
C CYS A 245 -2.53 -10.98 -1.66
N HIS A 246 -2.43 -10.09 -2.65
CA HIS A 246 -3.60 -9.59 -3.36
C HIS A 246 -4.38 -10.72 -4.04
N LEU A 247 -3.70 -11.60 -4.78
CA LEU A 247 -4.33 -12.76 -5.44
C LEU A 247 -5.00 -13.71 -4.45
N ALA A 248 -4.38 -13.94 -3.28
CA ALA A 248 -4.94 -14.82 -2.26
C ALA A 248 -6.13 -14.18 -1.50
N ARG A 249 -6.30 -12.87 -1.55
CA ARG A 249 -7.35 -12.12 -0.85
C ARG A 249 -8.37 -11.45 -1.77
N ALA A 250 -8.17 -11.49 -3.09
CA ALA A 250 -9.13 -10.93 -4.04
C ALA A 250 -10.55 -11.51 -3.85
N LEU A 251 -11.56 -10.65 -3.99
CA LEU A 251 -12.98 -10.97 -3.83
C LEU A 251 -13.64 -11.29 -5.17
#